data_b0e9147589b3d3d7d7ec00549dfb8846
#
_entry.id   b0e9147589b3d3d7d7ec00549dfb8846
#
_cell.length_a   1.000
_cell.length_b   1.000
_cell.length_c   1.000
_cell.angle_alpha   90.00
_cell.angle_beta   90.00
_cell.angle_gamma   90.00
#
_symmetry.space_group_name_H-M   'P 1'
#
loop_
_entity.id
_entity.type
_entity.pdbx_description
1 polymer ?
#
loop_
_entity_poly.entity_id
_entity_poly.type
_entity_poly.pdbx_seq_one_letter_code
_entity_poly.pdbx_strand_id
1 'polypeptide(L)'
;MGIITIVGLGPGDPGDLSRAAWEALTSAPEVWVRTARHPTLSGLPASVKLQSFDDVYETTPDFAQVYGSISERVLELGARPEGVVFAVPGHPLVAERSVQLIRVGAAERGLTLRVIAGLSFIEPTLTALGVDALPGLQIVDGIDVGALHHPNFHADLPALVAQVYSAEIASQVKLTLMNQYPDEHPVQLIHGAGTADVRVESLALYEIDRSPHIAHLTSLYVTPLPRRSSFEALQEIIAHLRAPEGCPWDRKQTHLTLRRHLLEEAHETLHALDLEDVDKMREEFGDLLLQIVLHAQVAIDEGEFTMQDVIAELNAKLIRRHPHVFGDVVAENAEAVVTTWEAVKAAEREAQRATDGQSAADPQAEGLLDSVPPGLPALAQAELYQKRAAKVGFDWPDISGPRAKVSEEIAEIEAEADPDSRGREMGDLLFSVVNWARWLKVDPETALRESNLRFARRFRQVELAAATAGRDLHAMTLAELDALWDEAKRVERGA
;
A
#
# COMPACT_ATOMS: atom_id res chain seq x y z
N MET A 1 -1.00 42.88 25.21
CA MET A 1 -0.79 41.51 24.66
C MET A 1 -0.10 41.66 23.33
N GLY A 2 1.01 40.98 23.11
CA GLY A 2 1.67 40.99 21.82
C GLY A 2 0.81 40.39 20.70
N ILE A 3 0.99 40.89 19.48
CA ILE A 3 0.26 40.45 18.31
C ILE A 3 1.20 40.06 17.16
N ILE A 4 0.97 38.95 16.53
CA ILE A 4 1.61 38.52 15.30
C ILE A 4 0.61 38.61 14.16
N THR A 5 0.89 39.46 13.18
CA THR A 5 0.09 39.51 11.96
C THR A 5 0.85 38.83 10.83
N ILE A 6 0.40 37.68 10.39
CA ILE A 6 0.98 36.94 9.26
C ILE A 6 0.26 37.38 7.98
N VAL A 7 1.01 37.75 6.95
CA VAL A 7 0.47 38.27 5.69
C VAL A 7 0.96 37.41 4.52
N GLY A 8 0.06 36.94 3.68
CA GLY A 8 0.39 36.26 2.42
C GLY A 8 0.73 37.29 1.33
N LEU A 9 1.88 37.11 0.69
CA LEU A 9 2.36 37.98 -0.41
C LEU A 9 1.82 37.61 -1.78
N GLY A 10 1.05 36.51 -1.88
CA GLY A 10 0.69 35.97 -3.19
C GLY A 10 1.84 35.21 -3.86
N PRO A 11 1.61 34.69 -5.07
CA PRO A 11 2.55 33.80 -5.75
C PRO A 11 3.73 34.51 -6.42
N GLY A 12 3.65 35.82 -6.69
CA GLY A 12 4.76 36.57 -7.29
C GLY A 12 4.38 37.88 -7.96
N ASP A 13 3.21 38.00 -8.57
CA ASP A 13 2.76 39.26 -9.16
C ASP A 13 2.29 40.24 -8.06
N PRO A 14 2.79 41.51 -8.02
CA PRO A 14 2.28 42.50 -7.11
C PRO A 14 0.78 42.77 -7.23
N GLY A 15 0.18 42.57 -8.42
CA GLY A 15 -1.24 42.67 -8.67
C GLY A 15 -2.10 41.63 -7.95
N ASP A 16 -1.49 40.55 -7.52
CA ASP A 16 -2.14 39.46 -6.78
C ASP A 16 -2.20 39.71 -5.26
N LEU A 17 -1.65 40.84 -4.77
CA LEU A 17 -1.79 41.21 -3.37
C LEU A 17 -3.27 41.51 -3.05
N SER A 18 -3.80 40.80 -2.06
CA SER A 18 -5.13 41.14 -1.55
C SER A 18 -5.13 42.56 -0.97
N ARG A 19 -6.25 43.26 -1.07
CA ARG A 19 -6.37 44.59 -0.46
C ARG A 19 -6.03 44.61 1.03
N ALA A 20 -6.44 43.58 1.75
CA ALA A 20 -6.14 43.47 3.17
C ALA A 20 -4.65 43.26 3.44
N ALA A 21 -3.95 42.51 2.58
CA ALA A 21 -2.50 42.35 2.64
C ALA A 21 -1.77 43.65 2.36
N TRP A 22 -2.19 44.36 1.29
CA TRP A 22 -1.65 45.66 0.96
C TRP A 22 -1.79 46.69 2.12
N GLU A 23 -2.99 46.80 2.69
CA GLU A 23 -3.26 47.69 3.82
C GLU A 23 -2.38 47.35 5.04
N ALA A 24 -2.24 46.07 5.37
CA ALA A 24 -1.42 45.61 6.48
C ALA A 24 0.05 45.91 6.26
N LEU A 25 0.59 45.64 5.07
CA LEU A 25 1.98 45.85 4.71
C LEU A 25 2.36 47.37 4.67
N THR A 26 1.46 48.19 4.13
CA THR A 26 1.75 49.65 3.95
C THR A 26 1.49 50.47 5.19
N SER A 27 0.68 50.02 6.14
CA SER A 27 0.42 50.72 7.40
C SER A 27 1.33 50.28 8.54
N ALA A 28 2.09 49.19 8.40
CA ALA A 28 2.99 48.71 9.42
C ALA A 28 4.25 49.62 9.51
N PRO A 29 4.75 49.92 10.72
CA PRO A 29 6.01 50.68 10.89
C PRO A 29 7.23 49.89 10.37
N GLU A 30 7.15 48.57 10.40
CA GLU A 30 8.20 47.64 9.98
C GLU A 30 7.52 46.30 9.52
N VAL A 31 7.98 45.72 8.43
CA VAL A 31 7.52 44.44 7.92
C VAL A 31 8.70 43.46 7.85
N TRP A 32 8.56 42.32 8.50
CA TRP A 32 9.50 41.22 8.40
C TRP A 32 9.05 40.27 7.29
N VAL A 33 9.92 39.97 6.33
CA VAL A 33 9.64 39.05 5.23
C VAL A 33 10.45 37.77 5.39
N ARG A 34 9.85 36.64 5.03
CA ARG A 34 10.58 35.38 5.04
C ARG A 34 11.85 35.45 4.18
N THR A 35 11.74 36.04 2.99
CA THR A 35 12.84 36.34 2.08
C THR A 35 12.59 37.65 1.34
N ALA A 36 13.63 38.42 1.14
CA ALA A 36 13.57 39.64 0.33
C ALA A 36 13.55 39.37 -1.18
N ARG A 37 13.77 38.13 -1.59
CA ARG A 37 13.84 37.73 -3.01
C ARG A 37 12.46 37.51 -3.64
N HIS A 38 11.38 37.77 -2.91
CA HIS A 38 10.01 37.56 -3.43
C HIS A 38 9.61 38.67 -4.42
N PRO A 39 9.16 38.34 -5.65
CA PRO A 39 8.87 39.36 -6.70
C PRO A 39 7.82 40.40 -6.30
N THR A 40 6.77 39.99 -5.57
CA THR A 40 5.70 40.87 -5.10
C THR A 40 6.22 42.10 -4.33
N LEU A 41 7.37 42.00 -3.66
CA LEU A 41 7.92 43.08 -2.84
C LEU A 41 8.32 44.29 -3.68
N SER A 42 8.65 44.12 -4.95
CA SER A 42 8.97 45.20 -5.89
C SER A 42 7.81 46.16 -6.13
N GLY A 43 6.57 45.72 -5.89
CA GLY A 43 5.36 46.53 -6.02
C GLY A 43 5.04 47.34 -4.77
N LEU A 44 5.72 47.15 -3.65
CA LEU A 44 5.45 47.88 -2.42
C LEU A 44 6.07 49.31 -2.48
N PRO A 45 5.45 50.32 -1.87
CA PRO A 45 6.00 51.65 -1.77
C PRO A 45 7.34 51.66 -1.06
N ALA A 46 8.29 52.50 -1.51
CA ALA A 46 9.63 52.64 -0.90
C ALA A 46 9.61 53.10 0.57
N SER A 47 8.45 53.58 1.07
CA SER A 47 8.24 53.94 2.46
C SER A 47 8.10 52.76 3.41
N VAL A 48 7.82 51.57 2.89
CA VAL A 48 7.68 50.32 3.68
C VAL A 48 9.09 49.85 4.10
N LYS A 49 9.33 49.80 5.41
CA LYS A 49 10.61 49.32 5.96
C LYS A 49 10.59 47.80 5.99
N LEU A 50 11.34 47.16 5.11
CA LEU A 50 11.48 45.71 5.03
C LEU A 50 12.69 45.23 5.82
N GLN A 51 12.49 44.18 6.62
CA GLN A 51 13.51 43.33 7.22
C GLN A 51 13.36 41.92 6.67
N SER A 52 14.43 41.20 6.48
CA SER A 52 14.36 39.81 5.98
C SER A 52 15.03 38.80 6.88
N PHE A 53 14.66 37.54 6.71
CA PHE A 53 15.32 36.42 7.36
C PHE A 53 16.30 35.69 6.42
N ASP A 54 16.77 36.35 5.35
CA ASP A 54 17.72 35.75 4.41
C ASP A 54 19.04 35.35 5.08
N ASP A 55 19.44 36.07 6.13
CA ASP A 55 20.58 35.73 6.97
C ASP A 55 20.51 34.33 7.59
N VAL A 56 19.32 33.89 7.95
CA VAL A 56 19.12 32.55 8.52
C VAL A 56 19.32 31.46 7.45
N TYR A 57 18.87 31.72 6.23
CA TYR A 57 19.10 30.79 5.11
C TYR A 57 20.58 30.65 4.72
N GLU A 58 21.34 31.75 4.84
CA GLU A 58 22.77 31.78 4.50
C GLU A 58 23.65 31.07 5.54
N THR A 59 23.21 31.04 6.79
CA THR A 59 24.00 30.51 7.91
C THR A 59 23.62 29.11 8.35
N THR A 60 22.45 28.58 7.90
CA THR A 60 21.91 27.31 8.37
C THR A 60 21.67 26.37 7.19
N PRO A 61 22.39 25.25 7.05
CA PRO A 61 22.27 24.35 5.91
C PRO A 61 21.01 23.46 5.94
N ASP A 62 20.39 23.29 7.12
CA ASP A 62 19.20 22.45 7.31
C ASP A 62 17.92 23.30 7.32
N PHE A 63 17.03 23.06 6.36
CA PHE A 63 15.76 23.77 6.23
C PHE A 63 14.85 23.65 7.47
N ALA A 64 14.84 22.51 8.17
CA ALA A 64 14.04 22.35 9.38
C ALA A 64 14.52 23.30 10.49
N GLN A 65 15.83 23.46 10.63
CA GLN A 65 16.44 24.40 11.57
C GLN A 65 16.22 25.87 11.15
N VAL A 66 16.24 26.16 9.84
CA VAL A 66 15.90 27.47 9.30
C VAL A 66 14.50 27.90 9.73
N TYR A 67 13.51 27.05 9.47
CA TYR A 67 12.12 27.37 9.83
C TYR A 67 11.90 27.48 11.34
N GLY A 68 12.58 26.67 12.14
CA GLY A 68 12.59 26.77 13.59
C GLY A 68 13.12 28.11 14.06
N SER A 69 14.29 28.53 13.55
CA SER A 69 14.96 29.80 13.91
C SER A 69 14.12 31.03 13.51
N ILE A 70 13.54 31.01 12.29
CA ILE A 70 12.65 32.07 11.83
C ILE A 70 11.43 32.16 12.75
N SER A 71 10.82 31.03 13.08
CA SER A 71 9.63 30.99 13.92
C SER A 71 9.89 31.55 15.31
N GLU A 72 11.02 31.21 15.92
CA GLU A 72 11.41 31.69 17.24
C GLU A 72 11.62 33.20 17.24
N ARG A 73 12.35 33.73 16.25
CA ARG A 73 12.56 35.20 16.10
C ARG A 73 11.24 35.94 15.87
N VAL A 74 10.29 35.37 15.08
CA VAL A 74 8.96 35.99 14.89
C VAL A 74 8.14 35.98 16.19
N LEU A 75 8.22 34.91 16.99
CA LEU A 75 7.54 34.82 18.28
C LEU A 75 8.10 35.86 19.29
N GLU A 76 9.42 36.04 19.32
CA GLU A 76 10.07 37.08 20.13
C GLU A 76 9.63 38.49 19.69
N LEU A 77 9.65 38.77 18.38
CA LEU A 77 9.17 40.04 17.83
C LEU A 77 7.70 40.29 18.14
N GLY A 78 6.87 39.24 18.05
CA GLY A 78 5.45 39.28 18.35
C GLY A 78 5.09 39.54 19.79
N ALA A 79 6.02 39.25 20.72
CA ALA A 79 5.85 39.53 22.15
C ALA A 79 6.06 41.03 22.51
N ARG A 80 6.62 41.84 21.59
CA ARG A 80 6.79 43.29 21.79
C ARG A 80 5.41 44.00 21.89
N PRO A 81 5.37 45.19 22.54
CA PRO A 81 4.12 45.97 22.61
C PRO A 81 3.50 46.31 21.25
N GLU A 82 4.34 46.63 20.25
CA GLU A 82 3.97 46.94 18.86
C GLU A 82 3.61 45.69 18.03
N GLY A 83 3.95 44.51 18.53
CA GLY A 83 3.79 43.24 17.79
C GLY A 83 4.73 43.10 16.59
N VAL A 84 4.36 42.27 15.63
CA VAL A 84 5.09 42.07 14.38
C VAL A 84 4.17 41.79 13.19
N VAL A 85 4.50 42.36 12.03
CA VAL A 85 3.94 41.97 10.74
C VAL A 85 4.98 41.10 10.05
N PHE A 86 4.61 39.82 9.83
CA PHE A 86 5.45 38.83 9.17
C PHE A 86 4.82 38.41 7.85
N ALA A 87 5.52 38.64 6.76
CA ALA A 87 5.01 38.38 5.42
C ALA A 87 5.72 37.15 4.79
N VAL A 88 4.92 36.28 4.22
CA VAL A 88 5.37 35.01 3.62
C VAL A 88 4.91 34.89 2.16
N PRO A 89 5.66 34.17 1.30
CA PRO A 89 5.24 33.86 -0.05
C PRO A 89 3.90 33.11 -0.08
N GLY A 90 3.10 33.34 -1.11
CA GLY A 90 1.83 32.65 -1.33
C GLY A 90 0.78 32.91 -0.25
N HIS A 91 0.11 31.86 0.13
CA HIS A 91 -0.88 31.86 1.22
C HIS A 91 -0.26 31.33 2.51
N PRO A 92 -0.43 31.98 3.67
CA PRO A 92 0.23 31.60 4.92
C PRO A 92 -0.03 30.17 5.43
N LEU A 93 -1.11 29.54 4.97
CA LEU A 93 -1.49 28.18 5.39
C LEU A 93 -1.32 27.13 4.28
N VAL A 94 -0.65 27.49 3.18
CA VAL A 94 -0.38 26.58 2.07
C VAL A 94 1.12 26.41 1.89
N ALA A 95 1.63 25.22 2.18
CA ALA A 95 3.05 24.84 2.08
C ALA A 95 4.02 25.78 2.82
N GLU A 96 3.62 26.38 3.96
CA GLU A 96 4.40 27.34 4.74
C GLU A 96 4.68 26.83 6.17
N ARG A 97 5.80 26.11 6.31
CA ARG A 97 6.18 25.45 7.56
C ARG A 97 6.43 26.41 8.72
N SER A 98 7.05 27.56 8.44
CA SER A 98 7.35 28.55 9.49
C SER A 98 6.07 29.05 10.16
N VAL A 99 5.00 29.22 9.40
CA VAL A 99 3.70 29.67 9.92
C VAL A 99 3.06 28.60 10.82
N GLN A 100 3.20 27.33 10.51
CA GLN A 100 2.70 26.26 11.37
C GLN A 100 3.40 26.26 12.74
N LEU A 101 4.71 26.43 12.75
CA LEU A 101 5.48 26.52 13.99
C LEU A 101 5.11 27.77 14.80
N ILE A 102 4.97 28.92 14.13
CA ILE A 102 4.53 30.17 14.78
C ILE A 102 3.13 30.01 15.41
N ARG A 103 2.20 29.33 14.75
CA ARG A 103 0.85 29.08 15.28
C ARG A 103 0.88 28.30 16.60
N VAL A 104 1.71 27.25 16.66
CA VAL A 104 1.88 26.45 17.87
C VAL A 104 2.53 27.29 18.98
N GLY A 105 3.67 27.90 18.68
CA GLY A 105 4.41 28.71 19.67
C GLY A 105 3.65 29.96 20.15
N ALA A 106 2.83 30.58 19.30
CA ALA A 106 1.98 31.71 19.70
C ALA A 106 0.90 31.26 20.68
N ALA A 107 0.26 30.12 20.47
CA ALA A 107 -0.72 29.57 21.40
C ALA A 107 -0.10 29.24 22.77
N GLU A 108 1.08 28.63 22.79
CA GLU A 108 1.81 28.31 24.02
C GLU A 108 2.22 29.55 24.81
N ARG A 109 2.54 30.67 24.12
CA ARG A 109 2.98 31.94 24.73
C ARG A 109 1.84 32.93 25.00
N GLY A 110 0.58 32.56 24.66
CA GLY A 110 -0.59 33.43 24.81
C GLY A 110 -0.55 34.68 23.94
N LEU A 111 0.15 34.62 22.78
CA LEU A 111 0.20 35.70 21.80
C LEU A 111 -1.02 35.68 20.89
N THR A 112 -1.54 36.86 20.54
CA THR A 112 -2.61 36.99 19.57
C THR A 112 -2.08 36.79 18.14
N LEU A 113 -2.65 35.85 17.39
CA LEU A 113 -2.29 35.60 16.01
C LEU A 113 -3.41 36.08 15.07
N ARG A 114 -3.05 36.89 14.08
CA ARG A 114 -3.92 37.30 12.97
C ARG A 114 -3.31 36.82 11.67
N VAL A 115 -4.09 36.12 10.84
CA VAL A 115 -3.65 35.67 9.51
C VAL A 115 -4.41 36.43 8.45
N ILE A 116 -3.69 37.05 7.52
CA ILE A 116 -4.23 37.73 6.33
C ILE A 116 -3.89 36.87 5.13
N ALA A 117 -4.92 36.36 4.46
CA ALA A 117 -4.79 35.47 3.31
C ALA A 117 -4.11 36.17 2.12
N GLY A 118 -3.29 35.45 1.40
CA GLY A 118 -2.82 35.77 0.05
C GLY A 118 -3.34 34.73 -0.94
N LEU A 119 -3.19 34.95 -2.23
CA LEU A 119 -3.35 33.88 -3.22
C LEU A 119 -2.24 32.85 -2.99
N SER A 120 -2.56 31.57 -3.16
CA SER A 120 -1.56 30.50 -3.12
C SER A 120 -0.94 30.30 -4.51
N PHE A 121 -0.09 29.28 -4.66
CA PHE A 121 0.35 28.85 -5.97
C PHE A 121 -0.74 28.06 -6.73
N ILE A 122 -1.78 27.61 -6.03
CA ILE A 122 -2.83 26.73 -6.57
C ILE A 122 -3.63 27.47 -7.62
N GLU A 123 -4.16 28.65 -7.31
CA GLU A 123 -5.05 29.42 -8.18
C GLU A 123 -4.38 29.82 -9.51
N PRO A 124 -3.13 30.35 -9.52
CA PRO A 124 -2.41 30.61 -10.77
C PRO A 124 -2.07 29.34 -11.55
N THR A 125 -1.80 28.22 -10.84
CA THR A 125 -1.57 26.93 -11.50
C THR A 125 -2.82 26.45 -12.22
N LEU A 126 -3.99 26.49 -11.58
CA LEU A 126 -5.27 26.15 -12.19
C LEU A 126 -5.57 27.05 -13.41
N THR A 127 -5.26 28.35 -13.29
CA THR A 127 -5.40 29.31 -14.38
C THR A 127 -4.48 28.98 -15.57
N ALA A 128 -3.22 28.65 -15.31
CA ALA A 128 -2.26 28.29 -16.33
C ALA A 128 -2.60 26.98 -17.05
N LEU A 129 -3.16 26.02 -16.33
CA LEU A 129 -3.63 24.73 -16.84
C LEU A 129 -5.01 24.83 -17.53
N GLY A 130 -5.82 25.82 -17.21
CA GLY A 130 -7.21 25.93 -17.67
C GLY A 130 -8.11 24.83 -17.10
N VAL A 131 -7.88 24.39 -15.86
CA VAL A 131 -8.62 23.31 -15.22
C VAL A 131 -9.44 23.79 -14.03
N ASP A 132 -10.56 23.12 -13.77
CA ASP A 132 -11.40 23.31 -12.59
C ASP A 132 -10.94 22.33 -11.49
N ALA A 133 -10.86 22.79 -10.26
CA ALA A 133 -10.54 21.95 -9.10
C ALA A 133 -11.69 21.01 -8.68
N LEU A 134 -12.91 21.26 -9.17
CA LEU A 134 -14.06 20.38 -8.95
C LEU A 134 -14.23 19.38 -10.11
N PRO A 135 -14.71 18.16 -9.85
CA PRO A 135 -15.24 17.63 -8.58
C PRO A 135 -14.19 17.21 -7.55
N GLY A 136 -12.89 17.28 -7.85
CA GLY A 136 -11.86 16.95 -6.90
C GLY A 136 -10.47 17.25 -7.45
N LEU A 137 -9.59 17.77 -6.60
CA LEU A 137 -8.16 17.96 -6.85
C LEU A 137 -7.40 17.58 -5.58
N GLN A 138 -6.48 16.67 -5.70
CA GLN A 138 -5.58 16.27 -4.62
C GLN A 138 -4.34 17.15 -4.65
N ILE A 139 -3.92 17.67 -3.51
CA ILE A 139 -2.73 18.52 -3.40
C ILE A 139 -1.77 17.85 -2.44
N VAL A 140 -0.58 17.55 -2.91
CA VAL A 140 0.44 16.82 -2.16
C VAL A 140 1.81 17.49 -2.29
N ASP A 141 2.68 17.24 -1.32
CA ASP A 141 4.05 17.73 -1.32
C ASP A 141 4.96 16.75 -2.10
N GLY A 142 5.76 17.27 -3.02
CA GLY A 142 6.66 16.46 -3.85
C GLY A 142 7.80 15.83 -3.06
N ILE A 143 8.25 16.47 -1.98
CA ILE A 143 9.27 15.89 -1.08
C ILE A 143 8.69 14.67 -0.36
N ASP A 144 7.47 14.82 0.19
CA ASP A 144 6.79 13.73 0.89
C ASP A 144 6.47 12.58 -0.09
N VAL A 145 5.95 12.88 -1.27
CA VAL A 145 5.67 11.85 -2.32
C VAL A 145 6.96 11.15 -2.74
N GLY A 146 8.04 11.89 -2.96
CA GLY A 146 9.33 11.33 -3.37
C GLY A 146 9.98 10.42 -2.32
N ALA A 147 9.61 10.59 -1.03
CA ALA A 147 10.07 9.73 0.06
C ALA A 147 9.27 8.42 0.19
N LEU A 148 8.15 8.29 -0.51
CA LEU A 148 7.29 7.09 -0.49
C LEU A 148 7.69 6.09 -1.58
N HIS A 149 7.26 4.85 -1.42
CA HIS A 149 7.37 3.80 -2.43
C HIS A 149 6.09 3.64 -3.27
N HIS A 150 4.98 4.23 -2.85
CA HIS A 150 3.70 4.25 -3.56
C HIS A 150 3.02 5.59 -3.29
N PRO A 151 2.32 6.20 -4.27
CA PRO A 151 1.62 7.46 -4.06
C PRO A 151 0.59 7.37 -2.93
N ASN A 152 0.47 8.44 -2.14
CA ASN A 152 -0.50 8.56 -1.05
C ASN A 152 -1.81 9.24 -1.48
N PHE A 153 -2.11 9.19 -2.76
CA PHE A 153 -3.34 9.69 -3.38
C PHE A 153 -3.82 8.72 -4.46
N HIS A 154 -5.13 8.74 -4.75
CA HIS A 154 -5.71 7.79 -5.69
C HIS A 154 -5.75 8.33 -7.13
N ALA A 155 -5.67 7.42 -8.09
CA ALA A 155 -5.47 7.75 -9.49
C ALA A 155 -6.72 8.26 -10.25
N ASP A 156 -7.90 8.22 -9.64
CA ASP A 156 -9.17 8.59 -10.30
C ASP A 156 -9.46 10.09 -10.26
N LEU A 157 -8.69 10.86 -9.49
CA LEU A 157 -8.74 12.30 -9.42
C LEU A 157 -7.40 12.92 -9.81
N PRO A 158 -7.39 14.11 -10.40
CA PRO A 158 -6.15 14.81 -10.68
C PRO A 158 -5.40 15.13 -9.40
N ALA A 159 -4.07 15.16 -9.48
CA ALA A 159 -3.21 15.55 -8.38
C ALA A 159 -2.28 16.71 -8.79
N LEU A 160 -2.13 17.68 -7.88
CA LEU A 160 -1.14 18.74 -7.96
C LEU A 160 -0.04 18.46 -6.94
N VAL A 161 1.14 18.09 -7.44
CA VAL A 161 2.34 17.83 -6.64
C VAL A 161 3.15 19.12 -6.57
N ALA A 162 3.18 19.70 -5.39
CA ALA A 162 3.93 20.93 -5.12
C ALA A 162 5.42 20.63 -4.89
N GLN A 163 6.26 21.67 -4.91
CA GLN A 163 7.67 21.60 -4.50
C GLN A 163 8.53 20.62 -5.34
N VAL A 164 8.29 20.53 -6.64
CA VAL A 164 9.13 19.75 -7.57
C VAL A 164 10.28 20.64 -8.07
N TYR A 165 11.08 21.17 -7.16
CA TYR A 165 12.02 22.28 -7.43
C TYR A 165 13.41 21.83 -7.92
N SER A 166 13.71 20.56 -8.00
CA SER A 166 14.97 20.03 -8.51
C SER A 166 14.75 18.76 -9.33
N ALA A 167 15.69 18.46 -10.22
CA ALA A 167 15.66 17.21 -11.00
C ALA A 167 15.72 15.97 -10.10
N GLU A 168 16.37 16.06 -8.95
CA GLU A 168 16.42 14.97 -7.97
C GLU A 168 15.04 14.66 -7.39
N ILE A 169 14.32 15.68 -6.90
CA ILE A 169 12.94 15.52 -6.40
C ILE A 169 12.02 15.04 -7.52
N ALA A 170 12.12 15.61 -8.72
CA ALA A 170 11.33 15.15 -9.86
C ALA A 170 11.59 13.67 -10.16
N SER A 171 12.84 13.20 -10.06
CA SER A 171 13.20 11.79 -10.24
C SER A 171 12.60 10.90 -9.14
N GLN A 172 12.65 11.31 -7.88
CA GLN A 172 12.05 10.59 -6.77
C GLN A 172 10.53 10.50 -6.93
N VAL A 173 9.86 11.62 -7.21
CA VAL A 173 8.42 11.69 -7.48
C VAL A 173 8.04 10.77 -8.65
N LYS A 174 8.80 10.83 -9.74
CA LYS A 174 8.60 9.95 -10.91
C LYS A 174 8.60 8.47 -10.52
N LEU A 175 9.64 8.03 -9.82
CA LEU A 175 9.78 6.62 -9.42
C LEU A 175 8.63 6.17 -8.52
N THR A 176 8.17 7.02 -7.62
CA THR A 176 7.01 6.73 -6.78
C THR A 176 5.73 6.63 -7.60
N LEU A 177 5.49 7.59 -8.52
CA LEU A 177 4.28 7.62 -9.34
C LEU A 177 4.20 6.46 -10.34
N MET A 178 5.33 5.97 -10.86
CA MET A 178 5.40 4.83 -11.78
C MET A 178 4.95 3.49 -11.14
N ASN A 179 4.76 3.44 -9.82
CA ASN A 179 4.10 2.30 -9.17
C ASN A 179 2.57 2.31 -9.31
N GLN A 180 1.99 3.40 -9.81
CA GLN A 180 0.53 3.54 -9.97
C GLN A 180 0.14 3.95 -11.39
N TYR A 181 0.98 4.73 -12.07
CA TYR A 181 0.75 5.25 -13.41
C TYR A 181 1.69 4.61 -14.42
N PRO A 182 1.25 4.37 -15.66
CA PRO A 182 2.15 3.94 -16.73
C PRO A 182 3.26 4.97 -16.99
N ASP A 183 4.42 4.52 -17.45
CA ASP A 183 5.57 5.37 -17.77
C ASP A 183 5.21 6.51 -18.73
N GLU A 184 4.40 6.19 -19.75
CA GLU A 184 3.92 7.13 -20.77
C GLU A 184 2.72 7.98 -20.32
N HIS A 185 2.33 7.91 -19.03
CA HIS A 185 1.18 8.68 -18.56
C HIS A 185 1.40 10.17 -18.76
N PRO A 186 0.43 10.90 -19.38
CA PRO A 186 0.57 12.33 -19.65
C PRO A 186 0.49 13.14 -18.36
N VAL A 187 1.51 13.96 -18.14
CA VAL A 187 1.62 14.87 -17.00
C VAL A 187 2.02 16.27 -17.49
N GLN A 188 1.88 17.26 -16.63
CA GLN A 188 2.27 18.63 -16.94
C GLN A 188 3.14 19.21 -15.83
N LEU A 189 4.32 19.73 -16.18
CA LEU A 189 5.11 20.56 -15.30
C LEU A 189 4.69 22.02 -15.47
N ILE A 190 4.48 22.70 -14.36
CA ILE A 190 4.12 24.11 -14.33
C ILE A 190 5.25 24.87 -13.65
N HIS A 191 5.89 25.75 -14.39
CA HIS A 191 7.02 26.54 -13.93
C HIS A 191 6.56 27.98 -13.74
N GLY A 192 6.83 28.56 -12.57
CA GLY A 192 6.60 29.97 -12.29
C GLY A 192 5.13 30.38 -12.31
N ALA A 193 4.21 29.54 -11.88
CA ALA A 193 2.79 29.93 -11.77
C ALA A 193 2.62 31.18 -10.90
N GLY A 194 1.86 32.16 -11.38
CA GLY A 194 1.70 33.47 -10.74
C GLY A 194 2.85 34.46 -10.97
N THR A 195 3.70 34.18 -11.95
CA THR A 195 4.71 35.12 -12.45
C THR A 195 4.50 35.43 -13.93
N ALA A 196 5.17 36.48 -14.44
CA ALA A 196 5.08 36.83 -15.85
C ALA A 196 5.67 35.77 -16.81
N ASP A 197 6.57 34.90 -16.30
CA ASP A 197 7.26 33.89 -17.05
C ASP A 197 6.66 32.48 -16.89
N VAL A 198 5.37 32.40 -16.58
CA VAL A 198 4.68 31.13 -16.42
C VAL A 198 4.79 30.25 -17.67
N ARG A 199 5.17 28.98 -17.47
CA ARG A 199 5.28 28.00 -18.54
C ARG A 199 4.61 26.69 -18.11
N VAL A 200 3.86 26.09 -19.03
CA VAL A 200 3.31 24.74 -18.90
C VAL A 200 4.02 23.83 -19.92
N GLU A 201 4.58 22.74 -19.45
CA GLU A 201 5.28 21.75 -20.25
C GLU A 201 4.57 20.40 -20.13
N SER A 202 4.05 19.88 -21.26
CA SER A 202 3.38 18.57 -21.30
C SER A 202 4.40 17.49 -21.64
N LEU A 203 4.49 16.46 -20.82
CA LEU A 203 5.51 15.41 -20.89
C LEU A 203 4.87 14.04 -20.59
N ALA A 204 5.56 12.96 -20.94
CA ALA A 204 5.33 11.66 -20.34
C ALA A 204 5.94 11.62 -18.94
N LEU A 205 5.33 10.85 -18.05
CA LEU A 205 5.76 10.76 -16.65
C LEU A 205 7.26 10.41 -16.51
N TYR A 206 7.77 9.49 -17.34
CA TYR A 206 9.18 9.07 -17.30
C TYR A 206 10.18 10.18 -17.66
N GLU A 207 9.72 11.31 -18.24
CA GLU A 207 10.58 12.41 -18.71
C GLU A 207 10.69 13.58 -17.73
N ILE A 208 9.88 13.64 -16.67
CA ILE A 208 9.74 14.86 -15.85
C ILE A 208 11.05 15.38 -15.25
N ASP A 209 11.96 14.49 -14.88
CA ASP A 209 13.26 14.85 -14.27
C ASP A 209 14.29 15.35 -15.31
N ARG A 210 13.98 15.28 -16.60
CA ARG A 210 14.83 15.74 -17.70
C ARG A 210 14.50 17.15 -18.18
N SER A 211 13.42 17.75 -17.65
CA SER A 211 13.07 19.12 -18.03
C SER A 211 14.15 20.12 -17.61
N PRO A 212 14.67 20.95 -18.54
CA PRO A 212 15.66 21.97 -18.22
C PRO A 212 15.04 23.19 -17.48
N HIS A 213 13.74 23.20 -17.29
CA HIS A 213 13.00 24.32 -16.73
C HIS A 213 12.65 24.15 -15.24
N ILE A 214 13.03 23.01 -14.64
CA ILE A 214 12.79 22.77 -13.20
C ILE A 214 13.51 23.83 -12.37
N ALA A 215 12.75 24.50 -11.53
CA ALA A 215 13.23 25.55 -10.62
C ALA A 215 12.35 25.63 -9.37
N HIS A 216 12.69 26.53 -8.45
CA HIS A 216 12.03 26.66 -7.13
C HIS A 216 10.50 26.91 -7.16
N LEU A 217 9.93 27.34 -8.29
CA LEU A 217 8.48 27.52 -8.49
C LEU A 217 7.90 26.45 -9.46
N THR A 218 8.44 25.26 -9.46
CA THR A 218 7.94 24.16 -10.29
C THR A 218 6.99 23.29 -9.48
N SER A 219 5.84 22.97 -10.08
CA SER A 219 4.88 21.97 -9.61
C SER A 219 4.54 21.00 -10.74
N LEU A 220 4.02 19.82 -10.39
CA LEU A 220 3.62 18.79 -11.33
C LEU A 220 2.12 18.58 -11.23
N TYR A 221 1.42 18.60 -12.35
CA TYR A 221 0.03 18.19 -12.46
C TYR A 221 -0.06 16.79 -13.08
N VAL A 222 -0.69 15.88 -12.36
CA VAL A 222 -0.90 14.49 -12.77
C VAL A 222 -2.37 14.34 -13.15
N THR A 223 -2.64 13.98 -14.40
CA THR A 223 -4.00 13.73 -14.88
C THR A 223 -4.53 12.40 -14.29
N PRO A 224 -5.85 12.24 -14.10
CA PRO A 224 -6.40 10.97 -13.65
C PRO A 224 -6.20 9.87 -14.69
N LEU A 225 -6.17 8.62 -14.23
CA LEU A 225 -6.21 7.47 -15.14
C LEU A 225 -7.54 7.44 -15.92
N PRO A 226 -7.53 6.94 -17.17
CA PRO A 226 -8.72 6.97 -18.04
C PRO A 226 -9.82 5.99 -17.59
N ARG A 227 -9.51 5.07 -16.70
CA ARG A 227 -10.44 4.11 -16.10
C ARG A 227 -10.41 4.25 -14.59
N ARG A 228 -11.56 4.13 -13.96
CA ARG A 228 -11.63 4.05 -12.49
C ARG A 228 -10.86 2.83 -12.02
N SER A 229 -9.87 3.07 -11.19
CA SER A 229 -8.93 2.04 -10.71
C SER A 229 -8.54 2.21 -9.25
N SER A 230 -9.07 3.22 -8.57
CA SER A 230 -8.81 3.40 -7.15
C SER A 230 -9.59 2.39 -6.30
N PHE A 231 -9.05 2.11 -5.13
CA PHE A 231 -9.70 1.21 -4.16
C PHE A 231 -11.04 1.79 -3.68
N GLU A 232 -11.12 3.11 -3.53
CA GLU A 232 -12.34 3.84 -3.18
C GLU A 232 -13.42 3.69 -4.25
N ALA A 233 -13.04 3.71 -5.53
CA ALA A 233 -14.00 3.46 -6.62
C ALA A 233 -14.54 2.02 -6.60
N LEU A 234 -13.72 1.03 -6.24
CA LEU A 234 -14.18 -0.35 -6.04
C LEU A 234 -15.15 -0.44 -4.86
N GLN A 235 -14.82 0.19 -3.73
CA GLN A 235 -15.72 0.23 -2.57
C GLN A 235 -17.06 0.88 -2.91
N GLU A 236 -17.06 2.00 -3.65
CA GLU A 236 -18.28 2.66 -4.10
C GLU A 236 -19.13 1.76 -5.00
N ILE A 237 -18.53 1.04 -5.94
CA ILE A 237 -19.24 0.11 -6.81
C ILE A 237 -19.93 -0.97 -5.96
N ILE A 238 -19.23 -1.56 -4.99
CA ILE A 238 -19.79 -2.63 -4.17
C ILE A 238 -20.86 -2.10 -3.22
N ALA A 239 -20.66 -0.93 -2.63
CA ALA A 239 -21.67 -0.25 -1.81
C ALA A 239 -22.94 0.02 -2.63
N HIS A 240 -22.80 0.48 -3.89
CA HIS A 240 -23.92 0.72 -4.78
C HIS A 240 -24.66 -0.58 -5.14
N LEU A 241 -23.95 -1.69 -5.39
CA LEU A 241 -24.57 -3.00 -5.63
C LEU A 241 -25.46 -3.46 -4.45
N ARG A 242 -25.10 -3.09 -3.22
CA ARG A 242 -25.84 -3.44 -2.02
C ARG A 242 -26.82 -2.35 -1.55
N ALA A 243 -26.84 -1.18 -2.17
CA ALA A 243 -27.79 -0.10 -1.88
C ALA A 243 -29.25 -0.53 -2.13
N PRO A 244 -30.25 0.15 -1.56
CA PRO A 244 -31.67 -0.19 -1.75
C PRO A 244 -32.11 -0.32 -3.22
N GLU A 245 -31.54 0.49 -4.10
CA GLU A 245 -31.74 0.49 -5.57
C GLU A 245 -30.78 -0.46 -6.31
N GLY A 246 -29.84 -1.06 -5.62
CA GLY A 246 -28.78 -1.90 -6.17
C GLY A 246 -29.25 -3.30 -6.59
N CYS A 247 -28.29 -4.22 -6.71
CA CYS A 247 -28.54 -5.57 -7.21
C CYS A 247 -29.32 -6.44 -6.19
N PRO A 248 -30.50 -6.99 -6.53
CA PRO A 248 -31.26 -7.84 -5.61
C PRO A 248 -30.54 -9.10 -5.16
N TRP A 249 -29.58 -9.60 -5.95
CA TRP A 249 -28.78 -10.76 -5.59
C TRP A 249 -27.72 -10.41 -4.57
N ASP A 250 -26.93 -9.34 -4.79
CA ASP A 250 -25.87 -8.88 -3.88
C ASP A 250 -26.43 -8.46 -2.51
N ARG A 251 -27.60 -7.83 -2.50
CA ARG A 251 -28.30 -7.42 -1.27
C ARG A 251 -28.70 -8.59 -0.35
N LYS A 252 -28.88 -9.80 -0.91
CA LYS A 252 -29.23 -11.01 -0.15
C LYS A 252 -28.02 -11.75 0.39
N GLN A 253 -26.81 -11.37 -0.04
CA GLN A 253 -25.63 -12.09 0.37
C GLN A 253 -25.31 -11.78 1.85
N THR A 254 -24.84 -12.81 2.54
CA THR A 254 -24.32 -12.79 3.91
C THR A 254 -22.93 -13.41 3.92
N HIS A 255 -22.20 -13.27 5.03
CA HIS A 255 -20.91 -13.95 5.18
C HIS A 255 -21.00 -15.46 4.90
N LEU A 256 -22.08 -16.10 5.33
CA LEU A 256 -22.27 -17.55 5.12
C LEU A 256 -22.53 -17.92 3.66
N THR A 257 -23.36 -17.14 2.94
CA THR A 257 -23.67 -17.44 1.54
C THR A 257 -22.47 -17.19 0.62
N LEU A 258 -21.62 -16.20 0.94
CA LEU A 258 -20.42 -15.86 0.18
C LEU A 258 -19.25 -16.81 0.44
N ARG A 259 -19.24 -17.57 1.54
CA ARG A 259 -18.15 -18.49 1.89
C ARG A 259 -17.76 -19.44 0.77
N ARG A 260 -18.75 -19.94 -0.02
CA ARG A 260 -18.50 -20.83 -1.16
C ARG A 260 -17.74 -20.10 -2.26
N HIS A 261 -18.14 -18.87 -2.58
CA HIS A 261 -17.49 -18.07 -3.63
C HIS A 261 -16.06 -17.69 -3.25
N LEU A 262 -15.82 -17.27 -2.01
CA LEU A 262 -14.46 -17.02 -1.53
C LEU A 262 -13.52 -18.22 -1.70
N LEU A 263 -14.04 -19.43 -1.44
CA LEU A 263 -13.25 -20.65 -1.64
C LEU A 263 -13.01 -20.95 -3.13
N GLU A 264 -14.01 -20.72 -3.98
CA GLU A 264 -13.94 -20.88 -5.43
C GLU A 264 -12.87 -19.95 -6.02
N GLU A 265 -12.95 -18.63 -5.75
CA GLU A 265 -11.98 -17.63 -6.21
C GLU A 265 -10.56 -17.91 -5.69
N ALA A 266 -10.43 -18.38 -4.45
CA ALA A 266 -9.11 -18.77 -3.91
C ALA A 266 -8.50 -19.95 -4.70
N HIS A 267 -9.29 -20.93 -5.13
CA HIS A 267 -8.81 -22.04 -5.92
C HIS A 267 -8.53 -21.66 -7.38
N GLU A 268 -9.30 -20.76 -7.98
CA GLU A 268 -9.08 -20.23 -9.33
C GLU A 268 -7.79 -19.37 -9.34
N THR A 269 -7.59 -18.53 -8.32
CA THR A 269 -6.33 -17.80 -8.11
C THR A 269 -5.14 -18.76 -8.04
N LEU A 270 -5.23 -19.83 -7.25
CA LEU A 270 -4.16 -20.82 -7.16
C LEU A 270 -3.92 -21.53 -8.50
N HIS A 271 -4.96 -21.80 -9.24
CA HIS A 271 -4.84 -22.42 -10.58
C HIS A 271 -4.15 -21.49 -11.58
N ALA A 272 -4.49 -20.19 -11.58
CA ALA A 272 -3.81 -19.19 -12.41
C ALA A 272 -2.31 -19.07 -12.08
N LEU A 273 -1.97 -19.12 -10.80
CA LEU A 273 -0.58 -19.16 -10.32
C LEU A 273 0.15 -20.42 -10.79
N ASP A 274 -0.48 -21.61 -10.69
CA ASP A 274 0.11 -22.86 -11.13
C ASP A 274 0.38 -22.93 -12.65
N LEU A 275 -0.40 -22.15 -13.43
CA LEU A 275 -0.23 -22.06 -14.88
C LEU A 275 0.74 -20.94 -15.30
N GLU A 276 1.19 -20.09 -14.36
CA GLU A 276 1.96 -18.88 -14.63
C GLU A 276 1.29 -17.94 -15.67
N ASP A 277 -0.06 -17.99 -15.74
CA ASP A 277 -0.86 -17.20 -16.68
C ASP A 277 -1.12 -15.80 -16.09
N VAL A 278 -0.33 -14.81 -16.54
CA VAL A 278 -0.35 -13.43 -16.02
C VAL A 278 -1.72 -12.76 -16.23
N ASP A 279 -2.40 -13.03 -17.32
CA ASP A 279 -3.71 -12.43 -17.60
C ASP A 279 -4.78 -13.00 -16.68
N LYS A 280 -4.77 -14.33 -16.48
CA LYS A 280 -5.63 -14.99 -15.51
C LYS A 280 -5.31 -14.59 -14.07
N MET A 281 -4.03 -14.51 -13.68
CA MET A 281 -3.66 -14.02 -12.34
C MET A 281 -4.29 -12.66 -12.06
N ARG A 282 -4.26 -11.73 -13.03
CA ARG A 282 -4.85 -10.41 -12.87
C ARG A 282 -6.37 -10.46 -12.69
N GLU A 283 -7.07 -11.33 -13.44
CA GLU A 283 -8.50 -11.56 -13.32
C GLU A 283 -8.84 -12.13 -11.94
N GLU A 284 -8.24 -13.26 -11.56
CA GLU A 284 -8.53 -13.98 -10.33
C GLU A 284 -8.14 -13.20 -9.06
N PHE A 285 -7.07 -12.41 -9.10
CA PHE A 285 -6.77 -11.47 -8.00
C PHE A 285 -7.86 -10.41 -7.85
N GLY A 286 -8.48 -9.97 -8.95
CA GLY A 286 -9.62 -9.06 -8.93
C GLY A 286 -10.84 -9.71 -8.27
N ASP A 287 -11.15 -10.94 -8.61
CA ASP A 287 -12.30 -11.67 -8.08
C ASP A 287 -12.11 -12.05 -6.60
N LEU A 288 -10.89 -12.42 -6.20
CA LEU A 288 -10.55 -12.62 -4.80
C LEU A 288 -10.66 -11.30 -3.99
N LEU A 289 -10.21 -10.18 -4.56
CA LEU A 289 -10.35 -8.86 -3.94
C LEU A 289 -11.83 -8.46 -3.82
N LEU A 290 -12.65 -8.75 -4.83
CA LEU A 290 -14.11 -8.55 -4.79
C LEU A 290 -14.72 -9.25 -3.58
N GLN A 291 -14.36 -10.52 -3.32
CA GLN A 291 -14.88 -11.25 -2.16
C GLN A 291 -14.55 -10.55 -0.85
N ILE A 292 -13.32 -10.05 -0.70
CA ILE A 292 -12.89 -9.36 0.52
C ILE A 292 -13.69 -8.07 0.72
N VAL A 293 -13.82 -7.23 -0.32
CA VAL A 293 -14.52 -5.94 -0.21
C VAL A 293 -16.03 -6.14 -0.05
N LEU A 294 -16.61 -7.18 -0.69
CA LEU A 294 -18.03 -7.52 -0.54
C LEU A 294 -18.33 -8.01 0.88
N HIS A 295 -17.46 -8.85 1.47
CA HIS A 295 -17.56 -9.24 2.88
C HIS A 295 -17.47 -8.03 3.81
N ALA A 296 -16.55 -7.10 3.56
CA ALA A 296 -16.45 -5.87 4.36
C ALA A 296 -17.73 -5.00 4.23
N GLN A 297 -18.34 -4.94 3.04
CA GLN A 297 -19.61 -4.22 2.87
C GLN A 297 -20.76 -4.91 3.60
N VAL A 298 -20.82 -6.24 3.64
CA VAL A 298 -21.78 -6.97 4.47
C VAL A 298 -21.63 -6.59 5.94
N ALA A 299 -20.39 -6.56 6.45
CA ALA A 299 -20.11 -6.16 7.83
C ALA A 299 -20.52 -4.71 8.13
N ILE A 300 -20.32 -3.78 7.18
CA ILE A 300 -20.81 -2.40 7.29
C ILE A 300 -22.34 -2.36 7.41
N ASP A 301 -23.05 -3.12 6.55
CA ASP A 301 -24.51 -3.16 6.56
C ASP A 301 -25.07 -3.75 7.89
N GLU A 302 -24.32 -4.66 8.51
CA GLU A 302 -24.66 -5.29 9.79
C GLU A 302 -24.15 -4.49 11.02
N GLY A 303 -23.35 -3.45 10.79
CA GLY A 303 -22.82 -2.56 11.84
C GLY A 303 -21.68 -3.19 12.65
N GLU A 304 -20.92 -4.11 12.07
CA GLU A 304 -19.85 -4.86 12.73
C GLU A 304 -18.49 -4.15 12.63
N PHE A 305 -17.96 -4.00 11.41
CA PHE A 305 -16.69 -3.34 11.11
C PHE A 305 -16.68 -2.78 9.68
N THR A 306 -15.69 -1.94 9.39
CA THR A 306 -15.50 -1.31 8.08
C THR A 306 -14.28 -1.87 7.35
N MET A 307 -14.17 -1.61 6.04
CA MET A 307 -12.95 -1.94 5.30
C MET A 307 -11.72 -1.19 5.85
N GLN A 308 -11.92 0.02 6.37
CA GLN A 308 -10.86 0.81 7.02
C GLN A 308 -10.32 0.11 8.27
N ASP A 309 -11.17 -0.55 9.05
CA ASP A 309 -10.75 -1.33 10.21
C ASP A 309 -9.89 -2.53 9.78
N VAL A 310 -10.30 -3.25 8.72
CA VAL A 310 -9.53 -4.36 8.16
C VAL A 310 -8.13 -3.90 7.71
N ILE A 311 -8.06 -2.78 6.98
CA ILE A 311 -6.79 -2.23 6.48
C ILE A 311 -5.93 -1.72 7.65
N ALA A 312 -6.52 -1.01 8.62
CA ALA A 312 -5.79 -0.48 9.77
C ALA A 312 -5.15 -1.61 10.61
N GLU A 313 -5.90 -2.67 10.88
CA GLU A 313 -5.38 -3.84 11.60
C GLU A 313 -4.27 -4.55 10.82
N LEU A 314 -4.44 -4.70 9.50
CA LEU A 314 -3.42 -5.30 8.64
C LEU A 314 -2.14 -4.46 8.63
N ASN A 315 -2.25 -3.15 8.45
CA ASN A 315 -1.12 -2.22 8.46
C ASN A 315 -0.36 -2.27 9.79
N ALA A 316 -1.08 -2.16 10.91
CA ALA A 316 -0.47 -2.25 12.24
C ALA A 316 0.26 -3.58 12.44
N LYS A 317 -0.34 -4.68 11.99
CA LYS A 317 0.27 -6.02 12.04
C LYS A 317 1.53 -6.11 11.19
N LEU A 318 1.51 -5.59 9.95
CA LEU A 318 2.67 -5.63 9.04
C LEU A 318 3.82 -4.79 9.59
N ILE A 319 3.57 -3.56 10.02
CA ILE A 319 4.58 -2.67 10.61
C ILE A 319 5.22 -3.33 11.83
N ARG A 320 4.42 -3.84 12.75
CA ARG A 320 4.89 -4.47 13.99
C ARG A 320 5.73 -5.73 13.72
N ARG A 321 5.37 -6.52 12.70
CA ARG A 321 6.07 -7.77 12.36
C ARG A 321 7.32 -7.59 11.51
N HIS A 322 7.59 -6.35 11.04
CA HIS A 322 8.77 -6.03 10.26
C HIS A 322 9.60 -4.91 10.91
N PRO A 323 10.03 -5.08 12.18
CA PRO A 323 10.81 -4.04 12.88
C PRO A 323 12.18 -3.78 12.26
N HIS A 324 12.65 -4.65 11.38
CA HIS A 324 13.86 -4.47 10.59
C HIS A 324 13.65 -3.55 9.36
N VAL A 325 12.41 -3.21 9.02
CA VAL A 325 12.05 -2.27 7.93
C VAL A 325 11.53 -0.96 8.51
N PHE A 326 10.68 -1.05 9.54
CA PHE A 326 9.94 0.09 10.10
C PHE A 326 10.44 0.54 11.49
N GLY A 327 11.50 -0.07 12.01
CA GLY A 327 12.10 0.22 13.32
C GLY A 327 13.63 0.10 13.28
N ASP A 328 14.25 -0.09 14.45
CA ASP A 328 15.70 -0.04 14.61
C ASP A 328 16.37 -1.43 14.64
N VAL A 329 15.64 -2.51 14.39
CA VAL A 329 16.18 -3.88 14.40
C VAL A 329 16.90 -4.16 13.10
N VAL A 330 18.12 -4.68 13.16
CA VAL A 330 18.89 -5.09 12.00
C VAL A 330 18.71 -6.59 11.76
N ALA A 331 18.30 -6.98 10.54
CA ALA A 331 18.25 -8.37 10.10
C ALA A 331 19.22 -8.58 8.92
N GLU A 332 20.22 -9.41 9.10
CA GLU A 332 21.29 -9.61 8.11
C GLU A 332 20.90 -10.56 6.96
N ASN A 333 19.90 -11.41 7.17
CA ASN A 333 19.45 -12.41 6.18
C ASN A 333 17.99 -12.82 6.41
N ALA A 334 17.44 -13.60 5.48
CA ALA A 334 16.06 -14.07 5.50
C ALA A 334 15.73 -14.93 6.74
N GLU A 335 16.68 -15.75 7.21
CA GLU A 335 16.49 -16.58 8.40
C GLU A 335 16.33 -15.73 9.67
N ALA A 336 17.12 -14.65 9.81
CA ALA A 336 16.99 -13.70 10.90
C ALA A 336 15.62 -12.98 10.89
N VAL A 337 15.12 -12.65 9.69
CA VAL A 337 13.77 -12.08 9.52
C VAL A 337 12.70 -13.04 10.03
N VAL A 338 12.74 -14.33 9.62
CA VAL A 338 11.77 -15.34 10.06
C VAL A 338 11.82 -15.51 11.58
N THR A 339 13.02 -15.56 12.17
CA THR A 339 13.18 -15.67 13.63
C THR A 339 12.56 -14.49 14.36
N THR A 340 12.83 -13.27 13.90
CA THR A 340 12.24 -12.05 14.45
C THR A 340 10.71 -12.05 14.34
N TRP A 341 10.20 -12.43 13.19
CA TRP A 341 8.76 -12.51 12.92
C TRP A 341 8.05 -13.52 13.85
N GLU A 342 8.68 -14.70 14.07
CA GLU A 342 8.14 -15.70 15.01
C GLU A 342 8.16 -15.20 16.46
N ALA A 343 9.22 -14.51 16.87
CA ALA A 343 9.30 -13.91 18.21
C ALA A 343 8.20 -12.84 18.44
N VAL A 344 8.01 -11.96 17.48
CA VAL A 344 6.94 -10.93 17.55
C VAL A 344 5.56 -11.60 17.59
N LYS A 345 5.31 -12.62 16.77
CA LYS A 345 4.04 -13.36 16.78
C LYS A 345 3.79 -14.12 18.11
N ALA A 346 4.84 -14.61 18.76
CA ALA A 346 4.73 -15.22 20.08
C ALA A 346 4.35 -14.18 21.15
N ALA A 347 4.99 -13.01 21.13
CA ALA A 347 4.68 -11.91 22.04
C ALA A 347 3.24 -11.37 21.85
N GLU A 348 2.76 -11.29 20.60
CA GLU A 348 1.35 -10.93 20.30
C GLU A 348 0.35 -11.89 20.96
N ARG A 349 0.60 -13.19 20.85
CA ARG A 349 -0.27 -14.21 21.49
C ARG A 349 -0.27 -14.11 23.01
N GLU A 350 0.89 -13.86 23.60
CA GLU A 350 1.02 -13.69 25.03
C GLU A 350 0.27 -12.43 25.52
N ALA A 351 0.42 -11.32 24.80
CA ALA A 351 -0.32 -10.08 25.08
C ALA A 351 -1.83 -10.26 24.94
N GLN A 352 -2.30 -10.98 23.91
CA GLN A 352 -3.72 -11.28 23.73
C GLN A 352 -4.26 -12.11 24.87
N ARG A 353 -3.56 -13.19 25.28
CA ARG A 353 -3.95 -14.01 26.44
C ARG A 353 -4.03 -13.21 27.72
N ALA A 354 -3.10 -12.30 27.94
CA ALA A 354 -3.12 -11.41 29.09
C ALA A 354 -4.34 -10.47 29.10
N THR A 355 -4.74 -10.00 27.94
CA THR A 355 -5.91 -9.13 27.76
C THR A 355 -7.22 -9.91 27.99
N ASP A 356 -7.29 -11.15 27.51
CA ASP A 356 -8.47 -12.02 27.65
C ASP A 356 -8.57 -12.65 29.06
N GLY A 357 -7.63 -12.33 29.95
CA GLY A 357 -7.61 -12.83 31.35
C GLY A 357 -7.31 -14.33 31.45
N GLN A 358 -6.81 -14.95 30.40
CA GLN A 358 -6.48 -16.37 30.35
C GLN A 358 -5.06 -16.61 30.89
N SER A 359 -4.97 -17.44 31.94
CA SER A 359 -3.67 -17.94 32.43
C SER A 359 -3.21 -19.12 31.61
N ALA A 360 -1.91 -19.26 31.42
CA ALA A 360 -1.30 -20.43 30.74
C ALA A 360 -1.65 -21.78 31.43
N ALA A 361 -2.22 -21.75 32.65
CA ALA A 361 -2.65 -22.89 33.41
C ALA A 361 -4.19 -23.14 33.35
N ASP A 362 -4.92 -22.39 32.52
CA ASP A 362 -6.36 -22.57 32.35
C ASP A 362 -6.62 -23.86 31.56
N PRO A 363 -7.39 -24.84 32.03
CA PRO A 363 -7.77 -26.03 31.27
C PRO A 363 -8.56 -25.74 30.00
N GLN A 364 -9.09 -24.50 29.83
CA GLN A 364 -9.77 -24.00 28.63
C GLN A 364 -8.83 -23.20 27.70
N ALA A 365 -7.51 -23.11 28.00
CA ALA A 365 -6.56 -22.49 27.12
C ALA A 365 -6.51 -23.24 25.77
N GLU A 366 -6.52 -22.49 24.68
CA GLU A 366 -6.36 -23.06 23.34
C GLU A 366 -5.20 -24.04 23.26
N GLY A 367 -5.48 -25.24 22.80
CA GLY A 367 -4.47 -26.26 22.54
C GLY A 367 -3.51 -25.82 21.43
N LEU A 368 -2.32 -26.41 21.40
CA LEU A 368 -1.29 -26.09 20.40
C LEU A 368 -1.82 -26.20 18.95
N LEU A 369 -2.75 -27.10 18.71
CA LEU A 369 -3.29 -27.42 17.39
C LEU A 369 -4.60 -26.67 17.06
N ASP A 370 -5.31 -26.12 18.07
CA ASP A 370 -6.64 -25.53 17.90
C ASP A 370 -6.62 -24.30 16.97
N SER A 371 -5.49 -23.60 16.88
CA SER A 371 -5.32 -22.48 15.96
C SER A 371 -4.97 -22.89 14.51
N VAL A 372 -5.03 -24.19 14.16
CA VAL A 372 -4.98 -24.66 12.76
C VAL A 372 -6.39 -24.58 12.18
N PRO A 373 -6.61 -23.81 11.11
CA PRO A 373 -7.95 -23.70 10.53
C PRO A 373 -8.48 -25.05 10.06
N PRO A 374 -9.68 -25.47 10.50
CA PRO A 374 -10.24 -26.78 10.11
C PRO A 374 -10.69 -26.85 8.65
N GLY A 375 -10.79 -25.71 7.96
CA GLY A 375 -11.16 -25.61 6.55
C GLY A 375 -10.01 -25.72 5.55
N LEU A 376 -8.79 -25.99 6.01
CA LEU A 376 -7.64 -26.19 5.12
C LEU A 376 -7.76 -27.52 4.35
N PRO A 377 -7.18 -27.61 3.13
CA PRO A 377 -6.95 -28.88 2.46
C PRO A 377 -6.23 -29.88 3.39
N ALA A 378 -6.57 -31.16 3.28
CA ALA A 378 -6.17 -32.15 4.29
C ALA A 378 -4.63 -32.30 4.44
N LEU A 379 -3.89 -32.24 3.31
CA LEU A 379 -2.43 -32.35 3.35
C LEU A 379 -1.78 -31.11 3.99
N ALA A 380 -2.30 -29.92 3.68
CA ALA A 380 -1.84 -28.67 4.29
C ALA A 380 -2.16 -28.63 5.80
N GLN A 381 -3.33 -29.12 6.20
CA GLN A 381 -3.69 -29.25 7.61
C GLN A 381 -2.77 -30.20 8.35
N ALA A 382 -2.51 -31.38 7.79
CA ALA A 382 -1.59 -32.38 8.37
C ALA A 382 -0.17 -31.81 8.53
N GLU A 383 0.33 -31.09 7.52
CA GLU A 383 1.64 -30.45 7.58
C GLU A 383 1.73 -29.41 8.71
N LEU A 384 0.69 -28.59 8.88
CA LEU A 384 0.65 -27.60 9.97
C LEU A 384 0.59 -28.26 11.35
N TYR A 385 -0.18 -29.32 11.52
CA TYR A 385 -0.17 -30.08 12.76
C TYR A 385 1.23 -30.59 13.11
N GLN A 386 1.90 -31.20 12.15
CA GLN A 386 3.26 -31.73 12.34
C GLN A 386 4.29 -30.61 12.61
N LYS A 387 4.24 -29.50 11.88
CA LYS A 387 5.10 -28.32 12.12
C LYS A 387 4.91 -27.76 13.54
N ARG A 388 3.70 -27.77 14.08
CA ARG A 388 3.45 -27.30 15.44
C ARG A 388 3.92 -28.29 16.50
N ALA A 389 3.68 -29.57 16.29
CA ALA A 389 4.16 -30.62 17.18
C ALA A 389 5.71 -30.62 17.26
N ALA A 390 6.37 -30.44 16.13
CA ALA A 390 7.81 -30.34 16.06
C ALA A 390 8.40 -29.17 16.89
N LYS A 391 7.69 -28.03 16.97
CA LYS A 391 8.13 -26.86 17.77
C LYS A 391 8.22 -27.12 19.27
N VAL A 392 7.49 -28.09 19.79
CA VAL A 392 7.55 -28.50 21.20
C VAL A 392 8.41 -29.77 21.44
N GLY A 393 9.20 -30.15 20.41
CA GLY A 393 10.10 -31.29 20.50
C GLY A 393 9.45 -32.62 20.15
N PHE A 394 8.19 -32.64 19.69
CA PHE A 394 7.53 -33.84 19.21
C PHE A 394 7.86 -34.05 17.71
N ASP A 395 9.08 -34.46 17.45
CA ASP A 395 9.60 -34.74 16.09
C ASP A 395 10.64 -35.84 16.11
N TRP A 396 10.87 -36.39 14.95
CA TRP A 396 11.94 -37.41 14.74
C TRP A 396 13.32 -36.74 14.85
N PRO A 397 14.37 -37.53 15.26
CA PRO A 397 15.71 -36.99 15.34
C PRO A 397 16.34 -36.73 13.95
N ASP A 398 15.90 -37.47 12.92
CA ASP A 398 16.35 -37.31 11.54
C ASP A 398 15.32 -37.86 10.54
N ILE A 399 15.58 -37.68 9.24
CA ILE A 399 14.70 -38.05 8.13
C ILE A 399 14.43 -39.56 8.01
N SER A 400 15.24 -40.40 8.63
CA SER A 400 15.06 -41.87 8.55
C SER A 400 13.80 -42.33 9.29
N GLY A 401 13.39 -41.59 10.33
CA GLY A 401 12.19 -41.87 11.10
C GLY A 401 10.91 -41.74 10.28
N PRO A 402 10.61 -40.55 9.69
CA PRO A 402 9.46 -40.40 8.83
C PRO A 402 9.43 -41.36 7.65
N ARG A 403 10.60 -41.65 7.04
CA ARG A 403 10.69 -42.61 5.94
C ARG A 403 10.37 -44.05 6.39
N ALA A 404 10.85 -44.47 7.55
CA ALA A 404 10.56 -45.77 8.10
C ALA A 404 9.07 -45.94 8.43
N LYS A 405 8.44 -44.86 8.96
CA LYS A 405 7.01 -44.86 9.27
C LYS A 405 6.15 -45.05 8.02
N VAL A 406 6.48 -44.40 6.89
CA VAL A 406 5.80 -44.66 5.60
C VAL A 406 5.84 -46.16 5.23
N SER A 407 6.98 -46.83 5.41
CA SER A 407 7.12 -48.25 5.12
C SER A 407 6.32 -49.13 6.10
N GLU A 408 6.22 -48.70 7.35
CA GLU A 408 5.42 -49.38 8.39
C GLU A 408 3.93 -49.32 8.04
N GLU A 409 3.38 -48.13 7.72
CA GLU A 409 1.99 -47.94 7.34
C GLU A 409 1.59 -48.76 6.09
N ILE A 410 2.50 -48.89 5.11
CA ILE A 410 2.29 -49.76 3.96
C ILE A 410 2.10 -51.20 4.39
N ALA A 411 2.96 -51.70 5.28
CA ALA A 411 2.90 -53.08 5.77
C ALA A 411 1.60 -53.30 6.60
N GLU A 412 1.17 -52.34 7.38
CA GLU A 412 -0.09 -52.39 8.16
C GLU A 412 -1.31 -52.46 7.24
N ILE A 413 -1.37 -51.64 6.17
CA ILE A 413 -2.42 -51.73 5.14
C ILE A 413 -2.48 -53.09 4.47
N GLU A 414 -1.29 -53.67 4.15
CA GLU A 414 -1.21 -55.01 3.50
C GLU A 414 -1.65 -56.15 4.43
N ALA A 415 -1.42 -56.01 5.73
CA ALA A 415 -1.80 -57.00 6.74
C ALA A 415 -3.28 -56.89 7.16
N GLU A 416 -3.91 -55.73 6.98
CA GLU A 416 -5.26 -55.50 7.47
C GLU A 416 -6.33 -56.07 6.52
N ALA A 417 -7.19 -56.89 7.08
CA ALA A 417 -8.25 -57.58 6.34
C ALA A 417 -9.60 -56.84 6.34
N ASP A 418 -9.86 -56.04 7.42
CA ASP A 418 -11.08 -55.29 7.57
C ASP A 418 -11.04 -54.02 6.75
N PRO A 419 -12.06 -53.76 5.86
CA PRO A 419 -12.07 -52.56 5.00
C PRO A 419 -12.06 -51.25 5.77
N ASP A 420 -12.78 -51.14 6.89
CA ASP A 420 -12.86 -49.91 7.68
C ASP A 420 -11.52 -49.61 8.41
N SER A 421 -10.88 -50.66 8.92
CA SER A 421 -9.56 -50.55 9.51
C SER A 421 -8.50 -50.16 8.47
N ARG A 422 -8.54 -50.81 7.28
CA ARG A 422 -7.67 -50.48 6.15
C ARG A 422 -7.82 -49.02 5.72
N GLY A 423 -9.03 -48.42 5.83
CA GLY A 423 -9.26 -47.00 5.58
C GLY A 423 -8.54 -46.11 6.57
N ARG A 424 -8.44 -46.50 7.85
CA ARG A 424 -7.67 -45.78 8.88
C ARG A 424 -6.17 -45.81 8.59
N GLU A 425 -5.63 -46.98 8.31
CA GLU A 425 -4.22 -47.17 7.97
C GLU A 425 -3.81 -46.38 6.70
N MET A 426 -4.71 -46.29 5.72
CA MET A 426 -4.51 -45.44 4.55
C MET A 426 -4.42 -43.94 4.94
N GLY A 427 -5.23 -43.49 5.91
CA GLY A 427 -5.13 -42.16 6.47
C GLY A 427 -3.78 -41.90 7.14
N ASP A 428 -3.29 -42.88 7.94
CA ASP A 428 -2.00 -42.80 8.63
C ASP A 428 -0.83 -42.83 7.66
N LEU A 429 -0.94 -43.58 6.57
CA LEU A 429 0.04 -43.56 5.46
C LEU A 429 0.13 -42.16 4.84
N LEU A 430 -1.03 -41.54 4.48
CA LEU A 430 -1.04 -40.20 3.91
C LEU A 430 -0.45 -39.18 4.87
N PHE A 431 -0.77 -39.26 6.15
CA PHE A 431 -0.19 -38.39 7.20
C PHE A 431 1.32 -38.58 7.33
N SER A 432 1.82 -39.83 7.25
CA SER A 432 3.24 -40.14 7.28
C SER A 432 3.99 -39.67 6.03
N VAL A 433 3.37 -39.73 4.84
CA VAL A 433 3.91 -39.14 3.59
C VAL A 433 4.03 -37.64 3.72
N VAL A 434 3.04 -36.93 4.29
CA VAL A 434 3.11 -35.50 4.55
C VAL A 434 4.28 -35.16 5.48
N ASN A 435 4.51 -35.97 6.53
CA ASN A 435 5.63 -35.76 7.44
C ASN A 435 6.99 -35.96 6.72
N TRP A 436 7.09 -36.95 5.87
CA TRP A 436 8.30 -37.16 5.08
C TRP A 436 8.56 -36.01 4.10
N ALA A 437 7.51 -35.50 3.42
CA ALA A 437 7.58 -34.32 2.57
C ALA A 437 8.07 -33.08 3.35
N ARG A 438 7.54 -32.86 4.56
CA ARG A 438 7.99 -31.79 5.48
C ARG A 438 9.49 -31.86 5.77
N TRP A 439 10.02 -33.04 6.05
CA TRP A 439 11.44 -33.26 6.26
C TRP A 439 12.30 -33.00 5.01
N LEU A 440 11.74 -33.25 3.82
CA LEU A 440 12.34 -32.91 2.54
C LEU A 440 12.21 -31.42 2.17
N LYS A 441 11.52 -30.61 2.99
CA LYS A 441 11.15 -29.21 2.72
C LYS A 441 10.32 -29.05 1.46
N VAL A 442 9.46 -30.02 1.17
CA VAL A 442 8.51 -30.03 0.06
C VAL A 442 7.12 -29.76 0.63
N ASP A 443 6.42 -28.77 0.08
CA ASP A 443 5.01 -28.54 0.40
C ASP A 443 4.15 -29.65 -0.23
N PRO A 444 3.45 -30.48 0.58
CA PRO A 444 2.76 -31.67 0.07
C PRO A 444 1.52 -31.34 -0.75
N GLU A 445 0.79 -30.27 -0.43
CA GLU A 445 -0.40 -29.84 -1.15
C GLU A 445 -0.02 -29.34 -2.54
N THR A 446 0.96 -28.47 -2.65
CA THR A 446 1.48 -27.96 -3.92
C THR A 446 2.05 -29.09 -4.78
N ALA A 447 2.85 -29.98 -4.19
CA ALA A 447 3.45 -31.10 -4.93
C ALA A 447 2.40 -32.04 -5.54
N LEU A 448 1.30 -32.33 -4.81
CA LEU A 448 0.22 -33.14 -5.33
C LEU A 448 -0.59 -32.39 -6.40
N ARG A 449 -0.87 -31.10 -6.22
CA ARG A 449 -1.53 -30.25 -7.22
C ARG A 449 -0.74 -30.20 -8.53
N GLU A 450 0.55 -29.95 -8.50
CA GLU A 450 1.42 -29.97 -9.68
C GLU A 450 1.39 -31.34 -10.37
N SER A 451 1.36 -32.42 -9.58
CA SER A 451 1.26 -33.78 -10.10
C SER A 451 -0.06 -34.02 -10.83
N ASN A 452 -1.17 -33.53 -10.26
CA ASN A 452 -2.50 -33.60 -10.89
C ASN A 452 -2.53 -32.82 -12.20
N LEU A 453 -1.97 -31.62 -12.24
CA LEU A 453 -1.86 -30.80 -13.46
C LEU A 453 -1.02 -31.51 -14.54
N ARG A 454 0.14 -32.07 -14.17
CA ARG A 454 0.97 -32.88 -15.10
C ARG A 454 0.21 -34.05 -15.64
N PHE A 455 -0.53 -34.76 -14.78
CA PHE A 455 -1.36 -35.89 -15.21
C PHE A 455 -2.43 -35.43 -16.20
N ALA A 456 -3.19 -34.38 -15.89
CA ALA A 456 -4.25 -33.84 -16.74
C ALA A 456 -3.73 -33.40 -18.12
N ARG A 457 -2.59 -32.67 -18.16
CA ARG A 457 -1.97 -32.25 -19.42
C ARG A 457 -1.53 -33.45 -20.27
N ARG A 458 -0.88 -34.44 -19.68
CA ARG A 458 -0.45 -35.65 -20.41
C ARG A 458 -1.64 -36.46 -20.90
N PHE A 459 -2.66 -36.61 -20.07
CA PHE A 459 -3.87 -37.34 -20.48
C PHE A 459 -4.61 -36.64 -21.60
N ARG A 460 -4.64 -35.30 -21.59
CA ARG A 460 -5.15 -34.50 -22.71
C ARG A 460 -4.39 -34.77 -24.02
N GLN A 461 -3.08 -34.99 -23.99
CA GLN A 461 -2.31 -35.39 -25.16
C GLN A 461 -2.69 -36.81 -25.64
N VAL A 462 -2.96 -37.72 -24.72
CA VAL A 462 -3.47 -39.09 -25.04
C VAL A 462 -4.82 -38.98 -25.75
N GLU A 463 -5.76 -38.18 -25.25
CA GLU A 463 -7.05 -37.93 -25.87
C GLU A 463 -6.91 -37.37 -27.29
N LEU A 464 -6.07 -36.35 -27.46
CA LEU A 464 -5.81 -35.72 -28.75
C LEU A 464 -5.19 -36.70 -29.75
N ALA A 465 -4.23 -37.50 -29.31
CA ALA A 465 -3.58 -38.49 -30.15
C ALA A 465 -4.55 -39.59 -30.57
N ALA A 466 -5.38 -40.10 -29.67
CA ALA A 466 -6.44 -41.06 -29.98
C ALA A 466 -7.47 -40.50 -30.99
N ALA A 467 -7.95 -39.26 -30.75
CA ALA A 467 -8.89 -38.58 -31.64
C ALA A 467 -8.29 -38.34 -33.03
N THR A 468 -7.00 -37.93 -33.11
CA THR A 468 -6.31 -37.76 -34.40
C THR A 468 -6.17 -39.07 -35.17
N ALA A 469 -5.97 -40.17 -34.44
CA ALA A 469 -5.95 -41.51 -35.05
C ALA A 469 -7.33 -42.10 -35.34
N GLY A 470 -8.42 -41.35 -35.08
CA GLY A 470 -9.81 -41.82 -35.29
C GLY A 470 -10.20 -42.96 -34.35
N ARG A 471 -9.57 -43.08 -33.19
CA ARG A 471 -9.78 -44.17 -32.23
C ARG A 471 -10.57 -43.70 -31.01
N ASP A 472 -11.49 -44.54 -30.57
CA ASP A 472 -12.22 -44.34 -29.33
C ASP A 472 -11.36 -44.80 -28.15
N LEU A 473 -11.12 -43.94 -27.17
CA LEU A 473 -10.38 -44.26 -25.94
C LEU A 473 -10.95 -45.44 -25.19
N HIS A 474 -12.27 -45.56 -25.16
CA HIS A 474 -12.94 -46.68 -24.48
C HIS A 474 -12.75 -48.05 -25.17
N ALA A 475 -12.35 -48.03 -26.43
CA ALA A 475 -12.06 -49.23 -27.19
C ALA A 475 -10.57 -49.62 -27.21
N MET A 476 -9.70 -48.77 -26.57
CA MET A 476 -8.28 -49.02 -26.52
C MET A 476 -7.90 -49.90 -25.32
N THR A 477 -6.92 -50.76 -25.53
CA THR A 477 -6.32 -51.56 -24.46
C THR A 477 -5.38 -50.70 -23.60
N LEU A 478 -5.12 -51.13 -22.35
CA LEU A 478 -4.20 -50.43 -21.45
C LEU A 478 -2.82 -50.27 -22.10
N ALA A 479 -2.30 -51.26 -22.80
CA ALA A 479 -1.02 -51.17 -23.48
C ALA A 479 -0.95 -50.08 -24.57
N GLU A 480 -2.06 -49.92 -25.29
CA GLU A 480 -2.16 -48.85 -26.30
C GLU A 480 -2.25 -47.45 -25.67
N LEU A 481 -3.01 -47.32 -24.58
CA LEU A 481 -3.10 -46.07 -23.82
C LEU A 481 -1.75 -45.72 -23.17
N ASP A 482 -1.04 -46.70 -22.66
CA ASP A 482 0.28 -46.51 -22.03
C ASP A 482 1.34 -46.08 -23.07
N ALA A 483 1.26 -46.60 -24.29
CA ALA A 483 2.14 -46.17 -25.37
C ALA A 483 1.89 -44.68 -25.73
N LEU A 484 0.64 -44.22 -25.75
CA LEU A 484 0.30 -42.80 -25.95
C LEU A 484 0.75 -41.96 -24.77
N TRP A 485 0.62 -42.47 -23.56
CA TRP A 485 1.10 -41.81 -22.34
C TRP A 485 2.62 -41.63 -22.31
N ASP A 486 3.39 -42.62 -22.73
CA ASP A 486 4.84 -42.55 -22.83
C ASP A 486 5.30 -41.59 -23.94
N GLU A 487 4.51 -41.48 -25.04
CA GLU A 487 4.72 -40.44 -26.04
C GLU A 487 4.48 -39.05 -25.47
N ALA A 488 3.37 -38.84 -24.74
CA ALA A 488 3.11 -37.56 -24.08
C ALA A 488 4.24 -37.13 -23.12
N LYS A 489 4.77 -38.08 -22.31
CA LYS A 489 5.94 -37.81 -21.46
C LYS A 489 7.19 -37.42 -22.25
N ARG A 490 7.39 -38.04 -23.42
CA ARG A 490 8.56 -37.76 -24.26
C ARG A 490 8.48 -36.38 -24.90
N VAL A 491 7.31 -35.99 -25.38
CA VAL A 491 7.05 -34.64 -25.91
C VAL A 491 7.31 -33.58 -24.83
N GLU A 492 6.79 -33.79 -23.62
CA GLU A 492 6.97 -32.83 -22.51
C GLU A 492 8.45 -32.68 -22.08
N ARG A 493 9.28 -33.73 -22.20
CA ARG A 493 10.73 -33.67 -21.88
C ARG A 493 11.59 -33.06 -22.97
N GLY A 494 11.06 -32.97 -24.19
CA GLY A 494 11.78 -32.43 -25.35
C GLY A 494 11.41 -30.96 -25.67
N ALA A 495 10.44 -30.40 -24.97
CA ALA A 495 10.06 -29.00 -24.99
C ALA A 495 10.73 -28.26 -23.82
#